data_8e4b8cace215672423fdd2d153aa3ca1
#
_entry.id   8e4b8cace215672423fdd2d153aa3ca1
#
_cell.length_a   1.000
_cell.length_b   1.000
_cell.length_c   1.000
_cell.angle_alpha   90.00
_cell.angle_beta   90.00
_cell.angle_gamma   90.00
#
_symmetry.space_group_name_H-M   'P 1'
#
loop_
_entity.id
_entity.type
_entity.pdbx_description
1 polymer ?
#
loop_
_entity_poly.entity_id
_entity_poly.type
_entity_poly.pdbx_seq_one_letter_code
_entity_poly.pdbx_strand_id
1 'polypeptide(L)'
;MRQHYETDEDLAREKLVAEAIVAVKGGTCHKVPNQYAEYCDYAFAKNNRIACYAEIKVRSMKWDPMNHVVLSCRKWHNGISLVHSLQLPWMLVIAVREGVYAIMHKPEYKPPDYRQEFGGRVVTQRDSGDIEPVVCIPTGDFTRVTDAPQGLFKTLPNNQ
;
A
#
# COMPACT_ATOMS: atom_id res chain seq x y z
N MET A 1 1.32 -10.30 -19.74
CA MET A 1 1.18 -10.42 -18.28
C MET A 1 2.45 -9.87 -17.64
N ARG A 2 2.33 -8.89 -16.74
CA ARG A 2 3.50 -8.32 -16.06
C ARG A 2 4.10 -9.36 -15.11
N GLN A 3 5.40 -9.54 -15.17
CA GLN A 3 6.13 -10.46 -14.31
C GLN A 3 6.04 -10.01 -12.85
N HIS A 4 5.79 -10.96 -11.96
CA HIS A 4 5.68 -10.68 -10.53
C HIS A 4 7.07 -10.65 -9.91
N TYR A 5 7.53 -9.51 -9.43
CA TYR A 5 8.87 -9.31 -8.85
C TYR A 5 8.87 -9.27 -7.31
N GLU A 6 7.79 -9.73 -6.68
CA GLU A 6 7.65 -9.74 -5.24
C GLU A 6 8.53 -10.84 -4.63
N THR A 7 9.34 -10.47 -3.65
CA THR A 7 10.22 -11.39 -2.95
C THR A 7 9.61 -11.88 -1.64
N ASP A 8 10.15 -12.97 -1.07
CA ASP A 8 9.74 -13.43 0.27
C ASP A 8 9.95 -12.36 1.34
N GLU A 9 10.98 -11.52 1.18
CA GLU A 9 11.25 -10.40 2.06
C GLU A 9 10.18 -9.32 1.96
N ASP A 10 9.71 -9.01 0.75
CA ASP A 10 8.62 -8.06 0.53
C ASP A 10 7.32 -8.57 1.18
N LEU A 11 7.01 -9.85 1.01
CA LEU A 11 5.84 -10.48 1.63
C LEU A 11 5.92 -10.46 3.16
N ALA A 12 7.10 -10.70 3.73
CA ALA A 12 7.32 -10.65 5.17
C ALA A 12 7.12 -9.22 5.72
N ARG A 13 7.59 -8.20 5.00
CA ARG A 13 7.40 -6.80 5.38
C ARG A 13 5.94 -6.38 5.35
N GLU A 14 5.21 -6.74 4.29
CA GLU A 14 3.77 -6.47 4.20
C GLU A 14 3.01 -7.11 5.36
N LYS A 15 3.36 -8.35 5.71
CA LYS A 15 2.76 -9.06 6.85
C LYS A 15 2.98 -8.34 8.17
N LEU A 16 4.20 -7.86 8.43
CA LEU A 16 4.52 -7.07 9.62
C LEU A 16 3.64 -5.81 9.70
N VAL A 17 3.45 -5.12 8.60
CA VAL A 17 2.61 -3.92 8.53
C VAL A 17 1.15 -4.26 8.79
N ALA A 18 0.62 -5.30 8.14
CA ALA A 18 -0.76 -5.74 8.34
C ALA A 18 -1.04 -6.12 9.81
N GLU A 19 -0.13 -6.86 10.43
CA GLU A 19 -0.22 -7.25 11.84
C GLU A 19 -0.14 -6.04 12.77
N ALA A 20 0.68 -5.03 12.46
CA ALA A 20 0.77 -3.80 13.23
C ALA A 20 -0.55 -3.02 13.20
N ILE A 21 -1.24 -2.99 12.06
CA ILE A 21 -2.56 -2.37 11.93
C ILE A 21 -3.59 -3.11 12.78
N VAL A 22 -3.60 -4.44 12.73
CA VAL A 22 -4.49 -5.28 13.55
C VAL A 22 -4.25 -5.06 15.04
N ALA A 23 -3.01 -4.92 15.46
CA ALA A 23 -2.67 -4.67 16.87
C ALA A 23 -3.32 -3.39 17.41
N VAL A 24 -3.51 -2.38 16.56
CA VAL A 24 -4.10 -1.09 16.95
C VAL A 24 -5.62 -1.07 16.72
N LYS A 25 -6.07 -1.59 15.58
CA LYS A 25 -7.47 -1.49 15.15
C LYS A 25 -8.33 -2.68 15.52
N GLY A 26 -7.71 -3.80 15.90
CA GLY A 26 -8.40 -5.05 16.20
C GLY A 26 -8.75 -5.85 14.94
N GLY A 27 -9.39 -6.98 15.13
CA GLY A 27 -9.76 -7.89 14.05
C GLY A 27 -8.61 -8.80 13.62
N THR A 28 -8.67 -9.26 12.37
CA THR A 28 -7.69 -10.14 11.76
C THR A 28 -7.28 -9.62 10.39
N CYS A 29 -6.13 -10.03 9.90
CA CYS A 29 -5.68 -9.74 8.54
C CYS A 29 -5.38 -11.03 7.78
N HIS A 30 -5.64 -11.01 6.47
CA HIS A 30 -5.47 -12.16 5.61
C HIS A 30 -4.84 -11.72 4.30
N LYS A 31 -3.72 -12.37 3.93
CA LYS A 31 -3.11 -12.16 2.62
C LYS A 31 -4.08 -12.59 1.52
N VAL A 32 -4.32 -11.73 0.56
CA VAL A 32 -5.15 -12.06 -0.59
C VAL A 32 -4.34 -12.99 -1.51
N PRO A 33 -4.94 -14.13 -1.98
CA PRO A 33 -4.23 -15.05 -2.87
C PRO A 33 -3.70 -14.37 -4.13
N ASN A 34 -2.57 -14.85 -4.65
CA ASN A 34 -1.86 -14.25 -5.78
C ASN A 34 -2.72 -14.00 -7.02
N GLN A 35 -3.69 -14.86 -7.27
CA GLN A 35 -4.62 -14.71 -8.40
C GLN A 35 -5.49 -13.45 -8.32
N TYR A 36 -5.61 -12.85 -7.13
CA TYR A 36 -6.35 -11.61 -6.89
C TYR A 36 -5.44 -10.42 -6.52
N ALA A 37 -4.12 -10.61 -6.54
CA ALA A 37 -3.15 -9.62 -6.09
C ALA A 37 -3.12 -8.33 -6.94
N GLU A 38 -3.73 -8.33 -8.11
CA GLU A 38 -3.90 -7.13 -8.93
C GLU A 38 -4.80 -6.08 -8.25
N TYR A 39 -5.72 -6.52 -7.39
CA TYR A 39 -6.72 -5.68 -6.75
C TYR A 39 -6.28 -5.16 -5.39
N CYS A 40 -5.65 -6.03 -4.58
CA CYS A 40 -5.20 -5.66 -3.24
C CYS A 40 -4.22 -6.72 -2.68
N ASP A 41 -3.52 -6.36 -1.62
CA ASP A 41 -2.58 -7.26 -0.94
C ASP A 41 -3.22 -7.99 0.24
N TYR A 42 -4.07 -7.30 0.99
CA TYR A 42 -4.68 -7.81 2.23
C TYR A 42 -6.16 -7.52 2.33
N ALA A 43 -6.86 -8.40 3.05
CA ALA A 43 -8.19 -8.16 3.56
C ALA A 43 -8.14 -8.10 5.09
N PHE A 44 -8.82 -7.11 5.67
CA PHE A 44 -9.00 -6.98 7.11
C PHE A 44 -10.41 -7.38 7.48
N ALA A 45 -10.57 -8.20 8.51
CA ALA A 45 -11.85 -8.76 8.91
C ALA A 45 -12.12 -8.53 10.40
N LYS A 46 -13.40 -8.40 10.74
CA LYS A 46 -13.90 -8.38 12.10
C LYS A 46 -15.10 -9.35 12.18
N ASN A 47 -15.13 -10.19 13.22
CA ASN A 47 -16.20 -11.17 13.41
C ASN A 47 -16.45 -12.01 12.15
N ASN A 48 -15.37 -12.46 11.52
CA ASN A 48 -15.38 -13.26 10.28
C ASN A 48 -16.05 -12.57 9.08
N ARG A 49 -16.13 -11.24 9.08
CA ARG A 49 -16.63 -10.44 7.95
C ARG A 49 -15.53 -9.50 7.48
N ILE A 50 -15.33 -9.41 6.18
CA ILE A 50 -14.37 -8.47 5.61
C ILE A 50 -14.87 -7.04 5.86
N ALA A 51 -14.00 -6.23 6.51
CA ALA A 51 -14.27 -4.83 6.81
C ALA A 51 -13.67 -3.89 5.76
N CYS A 52 -12.48 -4.21 5.24
CA CYS A 52 -11.86 -3.46 4.15
C CYS A 52 -10.77 -4.30 3.46
N TYR A 53 -10.42 -3.86 2.25
CA TYR A 53 -9.26 -4.34 1.52
C TYR A 53 -8.13 -3.31 1.59
N ALA A 54 -6.90 -3.76 1.42
CA ALA A 54 -5.73 -2.87 1.48
C ALA A 54 -4.67 -3.20 0.46
N GLU A 55 -4.08 -2.17 -0.12
CA GLU A 55 -2.79 -2.21 -0.79
C GLU A 55 -1.74 -1.72 0.20
N ILE A 56 -0.68 -2.47 0.41
CA ILE A 56 0.39 -2.15 1.35
C ILE A 56 1.69 -1.88 0.60
N LYS A 57 2.29 -0.72 0.84
CA LYS A 57 3.58 -0.34 0.29
C LYS A 57 4.56 0.00 1.40
N VAL A 58 5.70 -0.65 1.40
CA VAL A 58 6.82 -0.33 2.29
C VAL A 58 7.81 0.51 1.48
N ARG A 59 8.15 1.69 1.99
CA ARG A 59 8.99 2.66 1.30
C ARG A 59 10.13 3.14 2.18
N SER A 60 11.29 3.34 1.60
CA SER A 60 12.47 3.91 2.27
C SER A 60 12.48 5.44 2.28
N MET A 61 11.50 6.08 1.65
CA MET A 61 11.38 7.54 1.64
C MET A 61 11.20 8.10 3.04
N LYS A 62 11.69 9.32 3.25
CA LYS A 62 11.38 10.09 4.45
C LYS A 62 9.95 10.61 4.37
N TRP A 63 9.17 10.47 5.44
CA TRP A 63 7.83 11.04 5.50
C TRP A 63 7.92 12.56 5.71
N ASP A 64 7.52 13.31 4.70
CA ASP A 64 7.53 14.76 4.69
C ASP A 64 6.11 15.25 4.35
N PRO A 65 5.50 16.11 5.19
CA PRO A 65 4.14 16.62 4.95
C PRO A 65 4.00 17.44 3.67
N MET A 66 5.11 17.87 3.06
CA MET A 66 5.12 18.62 1.79
C MET A 66 5.39 17.75 0.56
N ASN A 67 5.49 16.44 0.76
CA ASN A 67 5.84 15.51 -0.29
C ASN A 67 4.61 14.75 -0.82
N HIS A 68 4.85 13.85 -1.76
CA HIS A 68 3.84 13.00 -2.40
C HIS A 68 4.22 11.53 -2.26
N VAL A 69 3.20 10.70 -2.18
CA VAL A 69 3.31 9.26 -2.43
C VAL A 69 2.95 9.00 -3.88
N VAL A 70 3.75 8.19 -4.56
CA VAL A 70 3.53 7.81 -5.95
C VAL A 70 3.03 6.37 -6.00
N LEU A 71 1.90 6.16 -6.64
CA LEU A 71 1.30 4.84 -6.83
C LEU A 71 0.95 4.65 -8.31
N SER A 72 1.16 3.44 -8.83
CA SER A 72 0.69 3.07 -10.17
C SER A 72 -0.78 3.41 -10.36
N CYS A 73 -1.12 4.07 -11.48
CA CYS A 73 -2.52 4.35 -11.84
C CYS A 73 -3.35 3.06 -11.89
N ARG A 74 -2.75 1.96 -12.32
CA ARG A 74 -3.42 0.65 -12.37
C ARG A 74 -3.83 0.20 -10.96
N LYS A 75 -2.94 0.29 -9.99
CA LYS A 75 -3.24 -0.07 -8.60
C LYS A 75 -4.31 0.85 -7.99
N TRP A 76 -4.20 2.13 -8.27
CA TRP A 76 -5.20 3.10 -7.83
C TRP A 76 -6.59 2.78 -8.40
N HIS A 77 -6.69 2.59 -9.71
CA HIS A 77 -7.96 2.27 -10.36
C HIS A 77 -8.54 0.93 -9.88
N ASN A 78 -7.70 -0.07 -9.67
CA ASN A 78 -8.14 -1.36 -9.15
C ASN A 78 -8.72 -1.23 -7.73
N GLY A 79 -8.06 -0.47 -6.86
CA GLY A 79 -8.56 -0.20 -5.52
C GLY A 79 -9.91 0.52 -5.52
N ILE A 80 -10.03 1.58 -6.31
CA ILE A 80 -11.29 2.32 -6.46
C ILE A 80 -12.40 1.43 -7.04
N SER A 81 -12.08 0.58 -8.01
CA SER A 81 -13.03 -0.37 -8.59
C SER A 81 -13.56 -1.38 -7.57
N LEU A 82 -12.71 -1.84 -6.64
CA LEU A 82 -13.15 -2.70 -5.54
C LEU A 82 -14.17 -2.00 -4.65
N VAL A 83 -13.95 -0.73 -4.33
CA VAL A 83 -14.90 0.05 -3.53
C VAL A 83 -16.27 0.10 -4.18
N HIS A 84 -16.31 0.38 -5.48
CA HIS A 84 -17.58 0.46 -6.22
C HIS A 84 -18.25 -0.89 -6.39
N SER A 85 -17.49 -1.93 -6.74
CA SER A 85 -18.03 -3.26 -7.04
C SER A 85 -18.49 -4.00 -5.79
N LEU A 86 -17.74 -3.92 -4.69
CA LEU A 86 -18.00 -4.69 -3.49
C LEU A 86 -18.68 -3.87 -2.38
N GLN A 87 -18.80 -2.57 -2.54
CA GLN A 87 -19.36 -1.67 -1.52
C GLN A 87 -18.65 -1.80 -0.16
N LEU A 88 -17.33 -2.02 -0.20
CA LEU A 88 -16.44 -2.10 0.96
C LEU A 88 -15.31 -1.08 0.83
N PRO A 89 -14.81 -0.54 1.93
CA PRO A 89 -13.67 0.35 1.90
C PRO A 89 -12.40 -0.31 1.32
N TRP A 90 -11.59 0.49 0.67
CA TRP A 90 -10.23 0.14 0.27
C TRP A 90 -9.24 1.13 0.90
N MET A 91 -8.16 0.61 1.42
CA MET A 91 -7.15 1.38 2.14
C MET A 91 -5.81 1.28 1.42
N LEU A 92 -5.19 2.41 1.11
CA LEU A 92 -3.80 2.46 0.71
C LEU A 92 -2.94 2.72 1.94
N VAL A 93 -2.03 1.79 2.22
CA VAL A 93 -1.13 1.85 3.38
C VAL A 93 0.30 2.08 2.90
N ILE A 94 0.94 3.08 3.48
CA ILE A 94 2.36 3.38 3.25
C ILE A 94 3.09 3.25 4.58
N ALA A 95 4.00 2.30 4.65
CA ALA A 95 4.87 2.11 5.80
C ALA A 95 6.26 2.64 5.51
N VAL A 96 6.71 3.55 6.34
CA VAL A 96 8.03 4.18 6.32
C VAL A 96 8.65 4.08 7.71
N ARG A 97 9.89 4.52 7.88
CA ARG A 97 10.58 4.44 9.18
C ARG A 97 9.88 5.23 10.28
N GLU A 98 9.25 6.34 9.93
CA GLU A 98 8.54 7.22 10.87
C GLU A 98 7.19 6.67 11.33
N GLY A 99 6.63 5.70 10.61
CA GLY A 99 5.34 5.13 10.98
C GLY A 99 4.60 4.46 9.82
N VAL A 100 3.39 4.05 10.13
CA VAL A 100 2.43 3.49 9.18
C VAL A 100 1.33 4.53 8.94
N TYR A 101 1.11 4.87 7.69
CA TYR A 101 0.15 5.89 7.26
C TYR A 101 -0.85 5.26 6.30
N ALA A 102 -2.09 5.72 6.35
CA ALA A 102 -3.14 5.19 5.49
C ALA A 102 -4.09 6.28 4.99
N ILE A 103 -4.61 6.05 3.80
CA ILE A 103 -5.75 6.77 3.26
C ILE A 103 -6.83 5.75 2.92
N MET A 104 -8.07 6.03 3.32
CA MET A 104 -9.19 5.11 3.13
C MET A 104 -10.22 5.69 2.17
N HIS A 105 -10.60 4.91 1.18
CA HIS A 105 -11.70 5.22 0.28
C HIS A 105 -12.91 4.40 0.67
N LYS A 106 -14.03 5.08 0.88
CA LYS A 106 -15.30 4.48 1.27
C LYS A 106 -16.31 4.59 0.14
N PRO A 107 -17.29 3.67 0.05
CA PRO A 107 -18.30 3.72 -1.00
C PRO A 107 -19.11 5.02 -1.02
N GLU A 108 -19.29 5.66 0.14
CA GLU A 108 -20.10 6.87 0.29
C GLU A 108 -19.43 8.14 -0.29
N TYR A 109 -18.12 8.10 -0.53
CA TYR A 109 -17.37 9.29 -0.93
C TYR A 109 -16.80 9.14 -2.35
N LYS A 110 -16.83 10.24 -3.09
CA LYS A 110 -16.12 10.32 -4.38
C LYS A 110 -14.62 10.33 -4.11
N PRO A 111 -13.83 9.49 -4.81
CA PRO A 111 -12.37 9.52 -4.68
C PRO A 111 -11.82 10.87 -5.16
N PRO A 112 -10.75 11.38 -4.52
CA PRO A 112 -10.09 12.60 -4.97
C PRO A 112 -9.52 12.46 -6.38
N ASP A 113 -9.50 13.57 -7.11
CA ASP A 113 -8.91 13.66 -8.45
C ASP A 113 -7.44 14.08 -8.33
N TYR A 114 -6.56 13.09 -8.17
CA TYR A 114 -5.13 13.34 -8.03
C TYR A 114 -4.43 13.53 -9.36
N ARG A 115 -3.36 14.35 -9.35
CA ARG A 115 -2.49 14.54 -10.49
C ARG A 115 -1.90 13.22 -10.94
N GLN A 116 -1.87 13.00 -12.25
CA GLN A 116 -1.24 11.86 -12.89
C GLN A 116 -0.02 12.31 -13.69
N GLU A 117 1.03 11.53 -13.66
CA GLU A 117 2.25 11.76 -14.43
C GLU A 117 2.94 10.43 -14.77
N PHE A 118 3.96 10.46 -15.60
CA PHE A 118 4.80 9.30 -15.84
C PHE A 118 5.85 9.19 -14.73
N GLY A 119 5.94 8.02 -14.14
CA GLY A 119 6.89 7.73 -13.08
C GLY A 119 7.29 6.27 -13.07
N GLY A 120 8.09 5.87 -12.08
CA GLY A 120 8.57 4.51 -11.93
C GLY A 120 10.07 4.42 -11.76
N ARG A 121 10.64 3.25 -11.99
CA ARG A 121 12.06 2.97 -11.77
C ARG A 121 12.90 3.37 -12.97
N VAL A 122 13.47 4.55 -12.91
CA VAL A 122 14.37 5.06 -13.97
C VAL A 122 15.78 4.46 -13.82
N VAL A 123 16.29 4.36 -12.58
CA VAL A 123 17.67 3.93 -12.29
C VAL A 123 17.81 2.40 -12.26
N THR A 124 16.80 1.70 -11.78
CA THR A 124 16.76 0.24 -11.65
C THR A 124 15.69 -0.37 -12.53
N GLN A 125 15.52 0.17 -13.72
CA GLN A 125 14.52 -0.29 -14.67
C GLN A 125 14.79 -1.76 -15.04
N ARG A 126 13.80 -2.62 -14.83
CA ARG A 126 13.85 -4.05 -15.15
C ARG A 126 13.31 -4.35 -16.54
N ASP A 127 12.30 -3.60 -16.94
CA ASP A 127 11.64 -3.67 -18.25
C ASP A 127 10.95 -2.36 -18.59
N SER A 128 10.36 -2.24 -19.77
CA SER A 128 9.65 -1.04 -20.21
C SER A 128 8.41 -0.70 -19.36
N GLY A 129 7.87 -1.67 -18.62
CA GLY A 129 6.73 -1.48 -17.72
C GLY A 129 7.10 -0.84 -16.39
N ASP A 130 8.40 -0.63 -16.09
CA ASP A 130 8.83 0.07 -14.89
C ASP A 130 8.60 1.59 -14.97
N ILE A 131 8.41 2.14 -16.17
CA ILE A 131 7.97 3.52 -16.39
C ILE A 131 6.51 3.45 -16.81
N GLU A 132 5.62 3.95 -15.96
CA GLU A 132 4.18 3.85 -16.14
C GLU A 132 3.45 5.10 -15.65
N PRO A 133 2.17 5.29 -16.04
CA PRO A 133 1.34 6.32 -15.42
C PRO A 133 1.18 6.08 -13.92
N VAL A 134 1.37 7.12 -13.13
CA VAL A 134 1.23 7.10 -11.67
C VAL A 134 0.32 8.21 -11.18
N VAL A 135 -0.32 7.99 -10.05
CA VAL A 135 -1.01 9.04 -9.30
C VAL A 135 -0.06 9.60 -8.24
N CYS A 136 -0.10 10.90 -8.05
CA CYS A 136 0.67 11.61 -7.03
C CYS A 136 -0.28 12.00 -5.90
N ILE A 137 -0.12 11.35 -4.74
CA ILE A 137 -1.00 11.52 -3.60
C ILE A 137 -0.27 12.36 -2.55
N PRO A 138 -0.78 13.55 -2.17
CA PRO A 138 -0.15 14.35 -1.12
C PRO A 138 -0.05 13.55 0.20
N THR A 139 1.11 13.59 0.84
CA THR A 139 1.30 12.94 2.15
C THR A 139 0.35 13.48 3.21
N GLY A 140 -0.06 14.75 3.08
CA GLY A 140 -1.04 15.38 3.97
C GLY A 140 -2.43 14.75 3.95
N ASP A 141 -2.77 13.97 2.91
CA ASP A 141 -4.06 13.27 2.81
C ASP A 141 -4.08 11.95 3.60
N PHE A 142 -2.91 11.50 4.05
CA PHE A 142 -2.77 10.28 4.85
C PHE A 142 -2.94 10.57 6.34
N THR A 143 -3.49 9.60 7.05
CA THR A 143 -3.57 9.61 8.51
C THR A 143 -2.59 8.61 9.09
N ARG A 144 -1.85 9.01 10.13
CA ARG A 144 -0.97 8.10 10.84
C ARG A 144 -1.79 7.05 11.61
N VAL A 145 -1.46 5.79 11.42
CA VAL A 145 -2.16 4.67 12.06
C VAL A 145 -1.42 4.17 13.28
N THR A 146 -0.10 3.94 13.17
CA THR A 146 0.73 3.39 14.23
C THR A 146 2.22 3.61 13.94
N ASP A 147 3.06 3.26 14.87
CA ASP A 147 4.52 3.21 14.68
C ASP A 147 4.89 2.15 13.64
N ALA A 148 6.05 2.32 13.01
CA ALA A 148 6.62 1.29 12.17
C ALA A 148 6.94 0.06 13.03
N PRO A 149 6.52 -1.16 12.60
CA PRO A 149 6.81 -2.36 13.36
C PRO A 149 8.30 -2.66 13.41
N GLN A 150 8.74 -3.26 14.51
CA GLN A 150 10.13 -3.70 14.66
C GLN A 150 10.52 -4.68 13.55
N GLY A 151 11.72 -4.52 13.01
CA GLY A 151 12.27 -5.39 11.98
C GLY A 151 11.80 -5.06 10.55
N LEU A 152 10.93 -4.06 10.37
CA LEU A 152 10.45 -3.65 9.04
C LEU A 152 11.61 -3.16 8.15
N PHE A 153 12.49 -2.36 8.72
CA PHE A 153 13.72 -1.87 8.08
C PHE A 153 14.92 -2.46 8.81
N LYS A 154 15.20 -3.74 8.57
CA LYS A 154 16.44 -4.33 9.06
C LYS A 154 17.58 -3.55 8.45
N THR A 155 18.45 -2.98 9.30
CA THR A 155 19.74 -2.48 8.86
C THR A 155 20.43 -3.62 8.14
N LEU A 156 20.68 -3.47 6.84
CA LEU A 156 21.65 -4.30 6.16
C LEU A 156 22.94 -4.22 6.99
N PRO A 157 23.62 -5.36 7.30
CA PRO A 157 24.90 -5.28 7.96
C PRO A 157 25.76 -4.31 7.16
N ASN A 158 26.30 -3.28 7.84
CA ASN A 158 27.26 -2.38 7.24
C ASN A 158 28.37 -3.25 6.66
N ASN A 159 28.41 -3.37 5.35
CA ASN A 159 29.58 -3.87 4.69
C ASN A 159 30.67 -2.82 4.94
N GLN A 160 31.43 -3.03 6.00
CA GLN A 160 32.69 -2.38 6.20
C GLN A 160 33.68 -2.89 5.18
#